data_b43d9af986ea7cecb43acd2bd10046af
#
_entry.id   b43d9af986ea7cecb43acd2bd10046af
#
_cell.length_a   1.000
_cell.length_b   1.000
_cell.length_c   1.000
_cell.angle_alpha   90.00
_cell.angle_beta   90.00
_cell.angle_gamma   90.00
#
_symmetry.space_group_name_H-M   'P 1'
#
loop_
_entity.id
_entity.type
_entity.pdbx_description
1 polymer ?
#
loop_
_entity_poly.entity_id
_entity_poly.type
_entity_poly.pdbx_seq_one_letter_code
_entity_poly.pdbx_strand_id
1 'polypeptide(L)'
;QANIPIIFTGQSHDKVNFIKVDDINAGKLMGEYIASLNHQQVVFLGVSPQDKAVGVDRYEGFKQGFLANNPQGKISFVQTDFSFEQAYNLGDTVVSFEPSAVVCATDNIALGLLRYFHEKKIHVPQDISLAGFGGYPVGSISYPSLTSLAFDYKHLGIKTAEKLLSMLQNHPVTSEYDHNMNLIIRESTQLAKI
;
A
#
# COMPACT_ATOMS: atom_id res chain seq x y z
N GLN A 1 30.56 1.48 -25.91
CA GLN A 1 29.56 1.15 -24.90
C GLN A 1 28.30 0.70 -25.63
N ALA A 2 27.84 -0.52 -25.35
CA ALA A 2 26.57 -1.00 -25.89
C ALA A 2 25.43 -0.10 -25.30
N ASN A 3 24.64 0.47 -26.17
CA ASN A 3 23.51 1.32 -25.78
C ASN A 3 22.33 0.39 -25.45
N ILE A 4 22.31 -0.17 -24.23
CA ILE A 4 21.27 -1.10 -23.79
C ILE A 4 20.08 -0.27 -23.33
N PRO A 5 18.87 -0.46 -23.90
CA PRO A 5 17.68 0.22 -23.44
C PRO A 5 17.31 -0.25 -22.03
N ILE A 6 16.95 0.72 -21.18
CA ILE A 6 16.56 0.48 -19.77
C ILE A 6 15.25 1.19 -19.52
N ILE A 7 14.35 0.53 -18.79
CA ILE A 7 13.10 1.10 -18.27
C ILE A 7 12.96 0.71 -16.80
N PHE A 8 12.59 1.66 -15.96
CA PHE A 8 12.32 1.42 -14.53
C PHE A 8 10.85 1.09 -14.29
N THR A 9 10.57 0.17 -13.37
CA THR A 9 9.20 -0.25 -13.08
C THR A 9 8.72 0.08 -11.65
N GLY A 10 9.57 0.29 -10.70
CA GLY A 10 9.18 0.54 -9.31
C GLY A 10 9.44 1.97 -8.85
N GLN A 11 10.40 2.63 -9.47
CA GLN A 11 10.84 3.97 -9.11
C GLN A 11 10.85 4.86 -10.36
N SER A 12 10.78 6.17 -10.16
CA SER A 12 11.01 7.15 -11.21
C SER A 12 12.45 7.68 -11.16
N HIS A 13 12.99 8.05 -12.32
CA HIS A 13 14.30 8.67 -12.45
C HIS A 13 14.29 9.70 -13.58
N ASP A 14 14.92 10.86 -13.37
CA ASP A 14 14.85 11.99 -14.33
C ASP A 14 15.48 11.71 -15.69
N LYS A 15 16.41 10.75 -15.77
CA LYS A 15 17.18 10.44 -16.98
C LYS A 15 16.83 9.08 -17.62
N VAL A 16 15.92 8.33 -17.02
CA VAL A 16 15.56 7.00 -17.48
C VAL A 16 14.05 6.90 -17.57
N ASN A 17 13.54 6.40 -18.68
CA ASN A 17 12.12 6.15 -18.83
C ASN A 17 11.63 5.15 -17.80
N PHE A 18 10.44 5.39 -17.27
CA PHE A 18 9.80 4.53 -16.31
C PHE A 18 8.35 4.23 -16.68
N ILE A 19 7.86 3.11 -16.18
CA ILE A 19 6.45 2.80 -16.01
C ILE A 19 6.27 2.27 -14.59
N LYS A 20 5.48 2.93 -13.78
CA LYS A 20 5.26 2.54 -12.38
C LYS A 20 3.82 2.79 -11.96
N VAL A 21 3.40 2.12 -10.89
CA VAL A 21 2.12 2.40 -10.24
C VAL A 21 2.08 3.87 -9.77
N ASP A 22 0.90 4.48 -9.84
CA ASP A 22 0.63 5.78 -9.20
C ASP A 22 0.40 5.57 -7.69
N ASP A 23 1.50 5.53 -6.94
CA ASP A 23 1.48 5.29 -5.49
C ASP A 23 0.79 6.41 -4.70
N ILE A 24 0.83 7.66 -5.18
CA ILE A 24 0.09 8.76 -4.56
C ILE A 24 -1.41 8.51 -4.68
N ASN A 25 -1.89 8.21 -5.89
CA ASN A 25 -3.31 7.92 -6.10
C ASN A 25 -3.75 6.64 -5.37
N ALA A 26 -2.90 5.61 -5.33
CA ALA A 26 -3.15 4.41 -4.56
C ALA A 26 -3.35 4.72 -3.07
N GLY A 27 -2.44 5.49 -2.50
CA GLY A 27 -2.57 5.96 -1.11
C GLY A 27 -3.85 6.75 -0.89
N LYS A 28 -4.16 7.69 -1.79
CA LYS A 28 -5.36 8.53 -1.69
C LYS A 28 -6.65 7.71 -1.67
N LEU A 29 -6.80 6.75 -2.57
CA LEU A 29 -7.98 5.86 -2.61
C LEU A 29 -8.14 5.06 -1.31
N MET A 30 -7.05 4.54 -0.75
CA MET A 30 -7.08 3.85 0.54
C MET A 30 -7.45 4.81 1.69
N GLY A 31 -6.91 6.03 1.68
CA GLY A 31 -7.24 7.05 2.69
C GLY A 31 -8.72 7.45 2.66
N GLU A 32 -9.28 7.69 1.48
CA GLU A 32 -10.70 7.96 1.27
C GLU A 32 -11.58 6.81 1.80
N TYR A 33 -11.19 5.57 1.49
CA TYR A 33 -11.90 4.39 1.97
C TYR A 33 -11.89 4.28 3.49
N ILE A 34 -10.74 4.40 4.15
CA ILE A 34 -10.64 4.30 5.62
C ILE A 34 -11.40 5.45 6.30
N ALA A 35 -11.37 6.65 5.74
CA ALA A 35 -12.18 7.77 6.22
C ALA A 35 -13.69 7.49 6.11
N SER A 36 -14.14 6.85 5.02
CA SER A 36 -15.55 6.49 4.82
C SER A 36 -16.08 5.48 5.84
N LEU A 37 -15.18 4.74 6.50
CA LEU A 37 -15.51 3.84 7.61
C LEU A 37 -15.53 4.53 8.98
N ASN A 38 -15.40 5.86 9.04
CA ASN A 38 -15.44 6.70 10.25
C ASN A 38 -14.33 6.45 11.27
N HIS A 39 -13.20 5.85 10.86
CA HIS A 39 -12.05 5.69 11.73
C HIS A 39 -11.41 7.04 12.07
N GLN A 40 -11.25 7.35 13.38
CA GLN A 40 -10.67 8.61 13.84
C GLN A 40 -9.19 8.49 14.18
N GLN A 41 -8.74 7.35 14.66
CA GLN A 41 -7.36 7.08 15.03
C GLN A 41 -6.82 5.94 14.18
N VAL A 42 -5.85 6.26 13.33
CA VAL A 42 -5.29 5.31 12.36
C VAL A 42 -3.78 5.25 12.52
N VAL A 43 -3.23 4.04 12.47
CA VAL A 43 -1.79 3.83 12.30
C VAL A 43 -1.51 3.50 10.84
N PHE A 44 -0.54 4.18 10.24
CA PHE A 44 0.07 3.77 8.98
C PHE A 44 1.41 3.08 9.28
N LEU A 45 1.47 1.77 9.04
CA LEU A 45 2.69 0.99 9.18
C LEU A 45 3.41 0.97 7.83
N GLY A 46 4.38 1.88 7.69
CA GLY A 46 5.06 2.19 6.44
C GLY A 46 6.53 1.80 6.45
N VAL A 47 7.14 1.83 5.28
CA VAL A 47 8.58 1.55 5.11
C VAL A 47 9.41 2.83 5.11
N SER A 48 10.74 2.68 5.07
CA SER A 48 11.68 3.80 5.07
C SER A 48 11.36 4.83 3.97
N PRO A 49 11.41 6.15 4.26
CA PRO A 49 11.25 7.21 3.27
C PRO A 49 12.36 7.25 2.21
N GLN A 50 13.39 6.41 2.32
CA GLN A 50 14.35 6.19 1.24
C GLN A 50 13.71 5.46 0.04
N ASP A 51 12.66 4.68 0.26
CA ASP A 51 11.79 4.19 -0.80
C ASP A 51 10.77 5.27 -1.13
N LYS A 52 10.95 5.93 -2.28
CA LYS A 52 10.07 7.04 -2.65
C LYS A 52 8.65 6.57 -2.95
N ALA A 53 8.47 5.45 -3.64
CA ALA A 53 7.16 4.96 -4.07
C ALA A 53 6.33 4.47 -2.88
N VAL A 54 6.82 3.47 -2.15
CA VAL A 54 6.09 2.82 -1.07
C VAL A 54 6.22 3.57 0.25
N GLY A 55 7.40 4.12 0.54
CA GLY A 55 7.69 4.81 1.81
C GLY A 55 7.20 6.26 1.86
N VAL A 56 7.18 6.96 0.71
CA VAL A 56 6.78 8.38 0.68
C VAL A 56 5.46 8.55 -0.07
N ASP A 57 5.43 8.26 -1.38
CA ASP A 57 4.29 8.61 -2.24
C ASP A 57 2.99 7.96 -1.75
N ARG A 58 3.03 6.68 -1.36
CA ARG A 58 1.87 5.94 -0.85
C ARG A 58 1.36 6.49 0.48
N TYR A 59 2.26 6.83 1.40
CA TYR A 59 1.88 7.43 2.69
C TYR A 59 1.32 8.85 2.53
N GLU A 60 1.96 9.70 1.73
CA GLU A 60 1.48 11.07 1.48
C GLU A 60 0.11 11.05 0.78
N GLY A 61 -0.09 10.15 -0.19
CA GLY A 61 -1.40 9.93 -0.80
C GLY A 61 -2.45 9.50 0.22
N PHE A 62 -2.13 8.53 1.07
CA PHE A 62 -3.04 8.09 2.15
C PHE A 62 -3.44 9.25 3.05
N LYS A 63 -2.48 10.04 3.49
CA LYS A 63 -2.70 11.22 4.31
C LYS A 63 -3.66 12.21 3.66
N GLN A 64 -3.42 12.50 2.37
CA GLN A 64 -4.28 13.41 1.59
C GLN A 64 -5.72 12.90 1.52
N GLY A 65 -5.91 11.64 1.14
CA GLY A 65 -7.25 11.05 1.00
C GLY A 65 -7.99 10.94 2.34
N PHE A 66 -7.30 10.52 3.39
CA PHE A 66 -7.89 10.36 4.71
C PHE A 66 -8.31 11.70 5.33
N LEU A 67 -7.41 12.69 5.37
CA LEU A 67 -7.67 13.98 6.02
C LEU A 67 -8.63 14.88 5.23
N ALA A 68 -8.69 14.73 3.91
CA ALA A 68 -9.68 15.45 3.09
C ALA A 68 -11.13 15.06 3.45
N ASN A 69 -11.34 13.80 3.81
CA ASN A 69 -12.66 13.26 4.15
C ASN A 69 -12.88 13.11 5.65
N ASN A 70 -11.84 13.26 6.46
CA ASN A 70 -11.89 13.23 7.93
C ASN A 70 -10.90 14.24 8.52
N PRO A 71 -11.22 15.55 8.52
CA PRO A 71 -10.30 16.61 8.97
C PRO A 71 -9.89 16.53 10.44
N GLN A 72 -10.64 15.83 11.29
CA GLN A 72 -10.35 15.62 12.71
C GLN A 72 -9.60 14.30 12.97
N GLY A 73 -9.43 13.49 11.96
CA GLY A 73 -8.75 12.21 12.06
C GLY A 73 -7.26 12.36 12.38
N LYS A 74 -6.73 11.39 13.09
CA LYS A 74 -5.31 11.35 13.48
C LYS A 74 -4.63 10.18 12.81
N ILE A 75 -3.44 10.43 12.28
CA ILE A 75 -2.59 9.40 11.67
C ILE A 75 -1.28 9.35 12.43
N SER A 76 -0.95 8.19 12.98
CA SER A 76 0.37 7.89 13.53
C SER A 76 1.16 7.06 12.52
N PHE A 77 2.40 7.44 12.25
CA PHE A 77 3.30 6.69 11.35
C PHE A 77 4.24 5.81 12.20
N VAL A 78 4.28 4.52 11.88
CA VAL A 78 5.26 3.58 12.46
C VAL A 78 6.11 3.03 11.32
N GLN A 79 7.43 3.11 11.45
CA GLN A 79 8.33 2.62 10.42
C GLN A 79 8.65 1.13 10.62
N THR A 80 8.54 0.36 9.55
CA THR A 80 8.98 -1.03 9.44
C THR A 80 9.87 -1.21 8.21
N ASP A 81 10.22 -2.44 7.91
CA ASP A 81 10.72 -2.87 6.61
C ASP A 81 9.62 -3.62 5.81
N PHE A 82 9.98 -4.29 4.70
CA PHE A 82 9.02 -5.04 3.88
C PHE A 82 8.70 -6.44 4.42
N SER A 83 9.30 -6.85 5.54
CA SER A 83 9.12 -8.20 6.07
C SER A 83 7.89 -8.29 6.97
N PHE A 84 7.24 -9.45 6.95
CA PHE A 84 6.15 -9.73 7.88
C PHE A 84 6.67 -9.95 9.32
N GLU A 85 7.92 -10.40 9.50
CA GLU A 85 8.52 -10.61 10.81
C GLU A 85 8.72 -9.30 11.56
N GLN A 86 9.24 -8.28 10.89
CA GLN A 86 9.41 -6.96 11.53
C GLN A 86 8.06 -6.33 11.85
N ALA A 87 7.07 -6.47 10.97
CA ALA A 87 5.72 -6.01 11.25
C ALA A 87 5.10 -6.71 12.47
N TYR A 88 5.28 -8.03 12.59
CA TYR A 88 4.88 -8.79 13.78
C TYR A 88 5.56 -8.25 15.05
N ASN A 89 6.86 -8.02 15.02
CA ASN A 89 7.63 -7.52 16.17
C ASN A 89 7.22 -6.10 16.59
N LEU A 90 6.65 -5.31 15.69
CA LEU A 90 6.15 -3.96 15.99
C LEU A 90 4.70 -3.94 16.50
N GLY A 91 4.07 -5.10 16.66
CA GLY A 91 2.67 -5.19 17.08
C GLY A 91 2.36 -4.45 18.37
N ASP A 92 3.19 -4.61 19.43
CA ASP A 92 3.01 -3.87 20.71
C ASP A 92 3.10 -2.35 20.50
N THR A 93 4.03 -1.89 19.64
CA THR A 93 4.16 -0.47 19.30
C THR A 93 2.92 0.03 18.57
N VAL A 94 2.41 -0.71 17.59
CA VAL A 94 1.20 -0.33 16.83
C VAL A 94 0.00 -0.22 17.77
N VAL A 95 -0.22 -1.20 18.64
CA VAL A 95 -1.34 -1.22 19.58
C VAL A 95 -1.26 -0.09 20.62
N SER A 96 -0.06 0.34 21.02
CA SER A 96 0.12 1.45 21.97
C SER A 96 -0.45 2.80 21.51
N PHE A 97 -0.73 2.96 20.20
CA PHE A 97 -1.42 4.12 19.66
C PHE A 97 -2.96 4.01 19.76
N GLU A 98 -3.49 2.92 20.27
CA GLU A 98 -4.94 2.64 20.37
C GLU A 98 -5.70 2.88 19.05
N PRO A 99 -5.21 2.35 17.89
CA PRO A 99 -5.83 2.63 16.62
C PRO A 99 -7.14 1.86 16.45
N SER A 100 -8.13 2.48 15.83
CA SER A 100 -9.32 1.77 15.34
C SER A 100 -9.09 1.11 13.97
N ALA A 101 -8.08 1.58 13.21
CA ALA A 101 -7.65 0.97 11.97
C ALA A 101 -6.13 1.05 11.80
N VAL A 102 -5.57 0.04 11.15
CA VAL A 102 -4.17 0.02 10.71
C VAL A 102 -4.12 -0.17 9.19
N VAL A 103 -3.34 0.68 8.54
CA VAL A 103 -3.06 0.55 7.11
C VAL A 103 -1.57 0.23 6.95
N CYS A 104 -1.29 -0.87 6.29
CA CYS A 104 0.07 -1.35 6.07
C CYS A 104 0.51 -1.04 4.65
N ALA A 105 1.74 -0.58 4.46
CA ALA A 105 2.28 -0.19 3.17
C ALA A 105 2.31 -1.34 2.13
N THR A 106 2.26 -2.61 2.57
CA THR A 106 2.08 -3.80 1.72
C THR A 106 1.24 -4.86 2.42
N ASP A 107 0.71 -5.82 1.66
CA ASP A 107 -0.03 -6.97 2.20
C ASP A 107 0.87 -7.86 3.08
N ASN A 108 2.17 -8.00 2.76
CA ASN A 108 3.09 -8.76 3.61
C ASN A 108 3.21 -8.18 5.02
N ILE A 109 3.32 -6.86 5.11
CA ILE A 109 3.35 -6.13 6.38
C ILE A 109 2.04 -6.36 7.15
N ALA A 110 0.89 -6.26 6.45
CA ALA A 110 -0.43 -6.51 7.03
C ALA A 110 -0.57 -7.94 7.60
N LEU A 111 -0.08 -8.94 6.87
CA LEU A 111 -0.11 -10.34 7.33
C LEU A 111 0.74 -10.57 8.58
N GLY A 112 1.87 -9.87 8.71
CA GLY A 112 2.68 -9.90 9.94
C GLY A 112 1.91 -9.39 11.16
N LEU A 113 1.22 -8.24 11.02
CA LEU A 113 0.35 -7.73 12.08
C LEU A 113 -0.86 -8.63 12.33
N LEU A 114 -1.47 -9.19 11.28
CA LEU A 114 -2.60 -10.09 11.43
C LEU A 114 -2.22 -11.30 12.29
N ARG A 115 -1.02 -11.85 12.10
CA ARG A 115 -0.47 -12.91 12.93
C ARG A 115 -0.29 -12.46 14.40
N TYR A 116 0.29 -11.29 14.62
CA TYR A 116 0.44 -10.71 15.95
C TYR A 116 -0.93 -10.52 16.64
N PHE A 117 -1.92 -9.92 15.95
CA PHE A 117 -3.25 -9.69 16.50
C PHE A 117 -3.93 -11.02 16.89
N HIS A 118 -3.81 -12.04 16.03
CA HIS A 118 -4.34 -13.37 16.32
C HIS A 118 -3.76 -13.95 17.63
N GLU A 119 -2.44 -13.88 17.82
CA GLU A 119 -1.78 -14.41 19.02
C GLU A 119 -2.12 -13.62 20.29
N LYS A 120 -2.34 -12.32 20.16
CA LYS A 120 -2.76 -11.44 21.27
C LYS A 120 -4.27 -11.42 21.50
N LYS A 121 -5.05 -12.19 20.72
CA LYS A 121 -6.52 -12.24 20.77
C LYS A 121 -7.19 -10.89 20.49
N ILE A 122 -6.55 -10.07 19.67
CA ILE A 122 -7.12 -8.84 19.12
C ILE A 122 -7.90 -9.23 17.87
N HIS A 123 -9.19 -8.97 17.84
CA HIS A 123 -10.06 -9.41 16.75
C HIS A 123 -10.04 -8.41 15.59
N VAL A 124 -9.70 -8.90 14.40
CA VAL A 124 -9.81 -8.14 13.14
C VAL A 124 -11.06 -8.63 12.42
N PRO A 125 -11.98 -7.74 12.04
CA PRO A 125 -11.95 -6.27 12.15
C PRO A 125 -12.57 -5.71 13.43
N GLN A 126 -13.08 -6.54 14.36
CA GLN A 126 -13.95 -6.10 15.46
C GLN A 126 -13.27 -5.14 16.44
N ASP A 127 -11.99 -5.32 16.71
CA ASP A 127 -11.23 -4.43 17.60
C ASP A 127 -10.40 -3.43 16.79
N ILE A 128 -9.78 -3.89 15.69
CA ILE A 128 -8.94 -3.09 14.81
C ILE A 128 -9.20 -3.49 13.35
N SER A 129 -9.59 -2.56 12.49
CA SER A 129 -9.62 -2.76 11.05
C SER A 129 -8.20 -2.83 10.49
N LEU A 130 -7.95 -3.70 9.49
CA LEU A 130 -6.63 -3.88 8.87
C LEU A 130 -6.74 -3.87 7.35
N ALA A 131 -5.88 -3.07 6.70
CA ALA A 131 -5.82 -3.00 5.24
C ALA A 131 -4.37 -2.98 4.74
N GLY A 132 -4.16 -3.39 3.48
CA GLY A 132 -2.85 -3.43 2.85
C GLY A 132 -2.86 -2.92 1.41
N PHE A 133 -1.71 -3.08 0.74
CA PHE A 133 -1.51 -2.78 -0.67
C PHE A 133 -0.79 -3.93 -1.35
N GLY A 134 -1.17 -4.18 -2.60
CA GLY A 134 -0.57 -5.19 -3.47
C GLY A 134 -1.60 -6.13 -4.08
N GLY A 135 -2.65 -6.48 -3.35
CA GLY A 135 -3.65 -7.44 -3.81
C GLY A 135 -3.10 -8.86 -3.92
N TYR A 136 -2.15 -9.23 -3.05
CA TYR A 136 -1.50 -10.53 -3.12
C TYR A 136 -2.49 -11.67 -2.87
N PRO A 137 -2.36 -12.80 -3.60
CA PRO A 137 -3.29 -13.94 -3.46
C PRO A 137 -3.43 -14.45 -2.04
N VAL A 138 -2.36 -14.42 -1.23
CA VAL A 138 -2.38 -14.84 0.17
C VAL A 138 -3.35 -14.04 1.03
N GLY A 139 -3.61 -12.76 0.71
CA GLY A 139 -4.60 -11.94 1.41
C GLY A 139 -6.03 -12.43 1.23
N SER A 140 -6.34 -13.17 0.16
CA SER A 140 -7.68 -13.74 -0.05
C SER A 140 -7.94 -15.00 0.75
N ILE A 141 -6.89 -15.69 1.18
CA ILE A 141 -6.96 -16.93 1.96
C ILE A 141 -6.56 -16.75 3.42
N SER A 142 -6.16 -15.53 3.83
CA SER A 142 -5.96 -15.20 5.25
C SER A 142 -7.29 -15.20 6.01
N TYR A 143 -7.24 -15.29 7.33
CA TYR A 143 -8.42 -15.23 8.18
C TYR A 143 -8.25 -14.20 9.29
N PRO A 144 -9.07 -13.10 9.25
CA PRO A 144 -10.00 -12.72 8.18
C PRO A 144 -9.27 -12.45 6.86
N SER A 145 -10.00 -12.52 5.74
CA SER A 145 -9.45 -12.18 4.43
C SER A 145 -9.14 -10.68 4.34
N LEU A 146 -7.98 -10.33 3.77
CA LEU A 146 -7.39 -9.00 3.84
C LEU A 146 -7.97 -8.04 2.79
N THR A 147 -8.54 -6.92 3.23
CA THR A 147 -8.85 -5.76 2.38
C THR A 147 -7.53 -5.17 1.85
N SER A 148 -7.44 -4.99 0.55
CA SER A 148 -6.20 -4.54 -0.10
C SER A 148 -6.47 -3.70 -1.33
N LEU A 149 -5.65 -2.68 -1.56
CA LEU A 149 -5.60 -2.00 -2.85
C LEU A 149 -4.70 -2.81 -3.79
N ALA A 150 -5.32 -3.48 -4.76
CA ALA A 150 -4.66 -4.36 -5.70
C ALA A 150 -4.12 -3.59 -6.92
N PHE A 151 -2.95 -3.98 -7.41
CA PHE A 151 -2.35 -3.49 -8.63
C PHE A 151 -2.42 -4.56 -9.73
N ASP A 152 -2.64 -4.16 -10.98
CA ASP A 152 -2.57 -5.08 -12.12
C ASP A 152 -1.11 -5.24 -12.59
N TYR A 153 -0.35 -6.04 -11.85
CA TYR A 153 1.05 -6.33 -12.19
C TYR A 153 1.21 -7.00 -13.57
N LYS A 154 0.18 -7.73 -14.04
CA LYS A 154 0.22 -8.33 -15.37
C LYS A 154 0.15 -7.25 -16.45
N HIS A 155 -0.76 -6.30 -16.31
CA HIS A 155 -0.88 -5.15 -17.20
C HIS A 155 0.40 -4.32 -17.20
N LEU A 156 0.91 -4.00 -16.01
CA LEU A 156 2.19 -3.27 -15.85
C LEU A 156 3.35 -3.99 -16.55
N GLY A 157 3.45 -5.31 -16.41
CA GLY A 157 4.47 -6.12 -17.07
C GLY A 157 4.36 -6.12 -18.60
N ILE A 158 3.14 -6.24 -19.13
CA ILE A 158 2.88 -6.19 -20.59
C ILE A 158 3.29 -4.81 -21.13
N LYS A 159 2.82 -3.73 -20.53
CA LYS A 159 3.19 -2.37 -20.95
C LYS A 159 4.68 -2.09 -20.86
N THR A 160 5.34 -2.60 -19.83
CA THR A 160 6.80 -2.49 -19.70
C THR A 160 7.52 -3.17 -20.88
N ALA A 161 7.10 -4.38 -21.23
CA ALA A 161 7.68 -5.12 -22.36
C ALA A 161 7.44 -4.41 -23.70
N GLU A 162 6.22 -3.90 -23.93
CA GLU A 162 5.89 -3.14 -25.16
C GLU A 162 6.76 -1.88 -25.29
N LYS A 163 6.95 -1.13 -24.22
CA LYS A 163 7.82 0.06 -24.21
C LYS A 163 9.28 -0.34 -24.48
N LEU A 164 9.78 -1.41 -23.87
CA LEU A 164 11.14 -1.89 -24.09
C LEU A 164 11.36 -2.33 -25.54
N LEU A 165 10.39 -3.04 -26.15
CA LEU A 165 10.44 -3.41 -27.56
C LEU A 165 10.45 -2.17 -28.48
N SER A 166 9.65 -1.15 -28.17
CA SER A 166 9.68 0.11 -28.91
C SER A 166 11.05 0.80 -28.83
N MET A 167 11.68 0.80 -27.66
CA MET A 167 13.06 1.33 -27.50
C MET A 167 14.09 0.56 -28.33
N LEU A 168 13.97 -0.76 -28.40
CA LEU A 168 14.84 -1.62 -29.23
C LEU A 168 14.68 -1.33 -30.72
N GLN A 169 13.50 -0.88 -31.14
CA GLN A 169 13.20 -0.47 -32.52
C GLN A 169 13.52 1.02 -32.79
N ASN A 170 14.17 1.70 -31.83
CA ASN A 170 14.47 3.15 -31.88
C ASN A 170 13.23 4.04 -31.99
N HIS A 171 12.07 3.56 -31.53
CA HIS A 171 10.88 4.41 -31.41
C HIS A 171 10.95 5.24 -30.10
N PRO A 172 10.42 6.48 -30.11
CA PRO A 172 10.39 7.31 -28.91
C PRO A 172 9.44 6.71 -27.88
N VAL A 173 9.88 6.71 -26.60
CA VAL A 173 9.12 6.19 -25.47
C VAL A 173 9.10 7.27 -24.39
N THR A 174 7.94 7.46 -23.75
CA THR A 174 7.75 8.36 -22.62
C THR A 174 7.53 7.60 -21.33
N SER A 175 7.90 8.22 -20.21
CA SER A 175 7.55 7.71 -18.87
C SER A 175 6.06 7.77 -18.63
N GLU A 176 5.54 6.83 -17.84
CA GLU A 176 4.10 6.67 -17.61
C GLU A 176 3.81 6.19 -16.18
N TYR A 177 2.69 6.67 -15.60
CA TYR A 177 2.12 6.09 -14.40
C TYR A 177 1.01 5.11 -14.79
N ASP A 178 1.01 3.92 -14.20
CA ASP A 178 -0.06 2.95 -14.35
C ASP A 178 -1.12 3.19 -13.28
N HIS A 179 -2.33 3.49 -13.72
CA HIS A 179 -3.49 3.74 -12.87
C HIS A 179 -4.42 2.51 -12.74
N ASN A 180 -3.99 1.34 -13.25
CA ASN A 180 -4.76 0.11 -13.12
C ASN A 180 -4.63 -0.45 -11.70
N MET A 181 -5.51 0.01 -10.85
CA MET A 181 -5.61 -0.41 -9.45
C MET A 181 -7.06 -0.54 -9.03
N ASN A 182 -7.33 -1.43 -8.09
CA ASN A 182 -8.66 -1.70 -7.59
C ASN A 182 -8.65 -1.97 -6.10
N LEU A 183 -9.53 -1.30 -5.35
CA LEU A 183 -9.75 -1.59 -3.94
C LEU A 183 -10.60 -2.85 -3.80
N ILE A 184 -10.03 -3.91 -3.23
CA ILE A 184 -10.70 -5.16 -2.96
C ILE A 184 -11.07 -5.18 -1.48
N ILE A 185 -12.33 -4.87 -1.20
CA ILE A 185 -12.89 -4.89 0.16
C ILE A 185 -13.16 -6.35 0.56
N ARG A 186 -12.67 -6.73 1.74
CA ARG A 186 -12.82 -8.06 2.31
C ARG A 186 -13.20 -7.98 3.79
N GLU A 187 -12.96 -9.06 4.56
CA GLU A 187 -13.42 -9.20 5.95
C GLU A 187 -12.62 -8.40 6.97
N SER A 188 -11.40 -7.95 6.63
CA SER A 188 -10.49 -7.34 7.60
C SER A 188 -10.77 -5.87 7.94
N THR A 189 -11.80 -5.27 7.36
CA THR A 189 -12.21 -3.88 7.62
C THR A 189 -13.71 -3.77 7.87
N GLN A 190 -14.11 -2.85 8.75
CA GLN A 190 -15.51 -2.55 9.05
C GLN A 190 -15.67 -1.08 9.44
N LEU A 191 -16.91 -0.62 9.61
CA LEU A 191 -17.22 0.68 10.23
C LEU A 191 -16.63 0.75 11.64
N ALA A 192 -16.03 1.88 11.97
CA ALA A 192 -15.55 2.15 13.34
C ALA A 192 -16.70 2.05 14.34
N LYS A 193 -16.41 1.49 15.51
CA LYS A 193 -17.36 1.55 16.63
C LYS A 193 -17.43 3.00 17.11
N ILE A 194 -18.66 3.48 17.33
CA ILE A 194 -18.96 4.80 17.90
C ILE A 194 -18.67 4.77 19.40
#